data_c310a35910a19960e22ea0eb10fe01ac
#
_entry.id   c310a35910a19960e22ea0eb10fe01ac
#
_cell.length_a   1.000
_cell.length_b   1.000
_cell.length_c   1.000
_cell.angle_alpha   90.00
_cell.angle_beta   90.00
_cell.angle_gamma   90.00
#
_symmetry.space_group_name_H-M   'P 1'
#
loop_
_entity.id
_entity.type
_entity.pdbx_description
1 polymer ?
#
loop_
_entity_poly.entity_id
_entity_poly.type
_entity_poly.pdbx_seq_one_letter_code
_entity_poly.pdbx_strand_id
1 'polypeptide(L)'
;MKNAALLLILSVAAVAQNYKAEQTQDHGVSVVRLTDAASGVEVSLGPTMANSSDMKVHGKSILTNGIPFLAPWANRLGEMEFWANGKEYPFNPNLGNVRSPVPSHGLLMSSELWRITEVAADANSAHVTRKLEFWRYPDLMAQWPFAHEYEITHRLAGGVLEVKVTVTNVGADPMPISLGFHPCYRIPDVSRDEWGLHLPARTMVVTDDRLVATGEFKANSLPNPLPLKTHNLDTGFTDLERDADGKAHVWIESAGKKVEAIFGPKYAVALIFDPPAPAGQTRDMACIEPMAAITNALNLNHAGKYPNLQSVAPGATWTESFWIRAGGI
;
A
#
# COMPACT_ATOMS: atom_id res chain seq x y z
N MET A 1 -5.19 68.70 32.10
CA MET A 1 -4.25 67.79 31.46
C MET A 1 -5.00 66.49 31.20
N LYS A 2 -5.35 66.17 29.94
CA LYS A 2 -6.11 64.97 29.51
C LYS A 2 -5.10 63.97 29.02
N ASN A 3 -4.97 62.83 29.75
CA ASN A 3 -4.14 61.70 29.31
C ASN A 3 -4.93 60.88 28.25
N ALA A 4 -4.48 60.87 27.02
CA ALA A 4 -4.92 59.98 26.01
C ALA A 4 -4.17 58.65 26.11
N ALA A 5 -4.85 57.56 26.47
CA ALA A 5 -4.29 56.23 26.43
C ALA A 5 -4.33 55.70 25.00
N LEU A 6 -3.16 55.45 24.43
CA LEU A 6 -2.98 54.82 23.12
C LEU A 6 -3.21 53.32 23.26
N LEU A 7 -4.33 52.79 22.74
CA LEU A 7 -4.59 51.34 22.67
C LEU A 7 -3.83 50.78 21.47
N LEU A 8 -2.74 50.04 21.74
CA LEU A 8 -2.04 49.27 20.71
C LEU A 8 -2.86 48.00 20.44
N ILE A 9 -3.54 47.94 19.27
CA ILE A 9 -4.17 46.72 18.77
C ILE A 9 -3.08 45.89 18.10
N LEU A 10 -2.58 44.86 18.80
CA LEU A 10 -1.76 43.82 18.18
C LEU A 10 -2.68 42.93 17.34
N SER A 11 -2.66 43.11 16.03
CA SER A 11 -3.22 42.16 15.08
C SER A 11 -2.32 40.92 15.05
N VAL A 12 -2.72 39.88 15.73
CA VAL A 12 -2.14 38.54 15.53
C VAL A 12 -2.64 38.06 14.16
N ALA A 13 -1.78 38.15 13.16
CA ALA A 13 -2.04 37.49 11.87
C ALA A 13 -2.14 35.98 12.17
N ALA A 14 -3.33 35.40 12.00
CA ALA A 14 -3.50 33.95 12.03
C ALA A 14 -2.65 33.38 10.87
N VAL A 15 -1.54 32.73 11.20
CA VAL A 15 -0.77 31.96 10.21
C VAL A 15 -1.70 30.85 9.76
N ALA A 16 -2.08 30.87 8.49
CA ALA A 16 -2.90 29.81 7.92
C ALA A 16 -2.16 28.48 8.11
N GLN A 17 -2.78 27.54 8.81
CA GLN A 17 -2.19 26.25 9.08
C GLN A 17 -2.06 25.50 7.74
N ASN A 18 -0.82 25.17 7.33
CA ASN A 18 -0.54 24.55 6.06
C ASN A 18 -1.10 23.12 5.97
N TYR A 19 -1.11 22.40 7.10
CA TYR A 19 -1.62 21.03 7.20
C TYR A 19 -2.96 20.99 7.92
N LYS A 20 -3.85 20.11 7.43
CA LYS A 20 -5.16 19.88 8.03
C LYS A 20 -5.50 18.39 8.01
N ALA A 21 -6.08 17.89 9.09
CA ALA A 21 -6.64 16.55 9.20
C ALA A 21 -8.05 16.67 9.78
N GLU A 22 -9.05 16.17 9.07
CA GLU A 22 -10.46 16.27 9.50
C GLU A 22 -11.28 15.05 9.10
N GLN A 23 -12.23 14.67 9.94
CA GLN A 23 -13.27 13.72 9.57
C GLN A 23 -14.38 14.49 8.85
N THR A 24 -14.78 14.04 7.67
CA THR A 24 -15.76 14.71 6.82
C THR A 24 -16.58 13.69 6.02
N GLN A 25 -17.47 14.18 5.17
CA GLN A 25 -18.23 13.35 4.22
C GLN A 25 -17.75 13.63 2.79
N ASP A 26 -17.58 12.56 2.02
CA ASP A 26 -17.34 12.63 0.59
C ASP A 26 -18.37 11.75 -0.13
N HIS A 27 -19.22 12.34 -0.95
CA HIS A 27 -20.36 11.69 -1.62
C HIS A 27 -21.20 10.79 -0.67
N GLY A 28 -21.41 11.25 0.58
CA GLY A 28 -22.18 10.52 1.59
C GLY A 28 -21.41 9.43 2.34
N VAL A 29 -20.13 9.23 2.07
CA VAL A 29 -19.25 8.31 2.78
C VAL A 29 -18.39 9.07 3.78
N SER A 30 -18.30 8.60 5.02
CA SER A 30 -17.39 9.17 6.02
C SER A 30 -15.95 8.93 5.63
N VAL A 31 -15.14 9.98 5.53
CA VAL A 31 -13.72 9.92 5.20
C VAL A 31 -12.90 10.74 6.17
N VAL A 32 -11.63 10.40 6.32
CA VAL A 32 -10.61 11.30 6.88
C VAL A 32 -9.91 11.99 5.73
N ARG A 33 -9.90 13.32 5.73
CA ARG A 33 -9.20 14.13 4.74
C ARG A 33 -7.94 14.73 5.37
N LEU A 34 -6.82 14.50 4.69
CA LEU A 34 -5.54 15.11 5.00
C LEU A 34 -5.22 16.12 3.88
N THR A 35 -4.82 17.33 4.25
CA THR A 35 -4.51 18.40 3.29
C THR A 35 -3.14 18.98 3.58
N ASP A 36 -2.36 19.18 2.53
CA ASP A 36 -1.14 20.01 2.49
C ASP A 36 -1.40 21.16 1.50
N ALA A 37 -1.75 22.32 2.01
CA ALA A 37 -2.15 23.45 1.20
C ALA A 37 -0.97 24.02 0.36
N ALA A 38 0.26 23.95 0.86
CA ALA A 38 1.42 24.48 0.16
C ALA A 38 1.78 23.66 -1.08
N SER A 39 1.61 22.34 -1.02
CA SER A 39 1.87 21.44 -2.15
C SER A 39 0.62 21.22 -3.03
N GLY A 40 -0.56 21.69 -2.62
CA GLY A 40 -1.82 21.44 -3.31
C GLY A 40 -2.25 19.97 -3.28
N VAL A 41 -1.79 19.20 -2.27
CA VAL A 41 -2.11 17.78 -2.12
C VAL A 41 -3.22 17.56 -1.11
N GLU A 42 -4.21 16.75 -1.49
CA GLU A 42 -5.29 16.27 -0.65
C GLU A 42 -5.36 14.73 -0.71
N VAL A 43 -5.50 14.10 0.44
CA VAL A 43 -5.70 12.65 0.56
C VAL A 43 -7.01 12.39 1.29
N SER A 44 -7.92 11.67 0.65
CA SER A 44 -9.17 11.20 1.25
C SER A 44 -9.06 9.71 1.56
N LEU A 45 -9.36 9.32 2.80
CA LEU A 45 -9.22 7.96 3.30
C LEU A 45 -10.57 7.46 3.82
N GLY A 46 -11.19 6.54 3.10
CA GLY A 46 -12.49 5.95 3.44
C GLY A 46 -12.46 5.03 4.66
N PRO A 47 -13.61 4.45 5.04
CA PRO A 47 -13.74 3.65 6.26
C PRO A 47 -13.01 2.30 6.19
N THR A 48 -12.84 1.74 5.01
CA THR A 48 -12.11 0.49 4.78
C THR A 48 -10.72 0.74 4.21
N MET A 49 -9.87 -0.29 4.21
CA MET A 49 -8.57 -0.28 3.55
C MET A 49 -8.64 -0.76 2.08
N ALA A 50 -9.82 -0.67 1.48
CA ALA A 50 -10.08 -1.00 0.07
C ALA A 50 -9.99 0.25 -0.83
N ASN A 51 -10.87 0.34 -1.81
CA ASN A 51 -10.87 1.30 -2.91
C ASN A 51 -11.42 2.68 -2.53
N SER A 52 -11.63 2.97 -1.25
CA SER A 52 -12.27 4.19 -0.75
C SER A 52 -11.29 5.34 -0.47
N SER A 53 -10.03 5.20 -0.91
CA SER A 53 -9.02 6.24 -0.73
C SER A 53 -8.70 6.91 -2.08
N ASP A 54 -8.38 8.21 -2.03
CA ASP A 54 -7.91 8.96 -3.19
C ASP A 54 -6.79 9.93 -2.77
N MET A 55 -5.88 10.22 -3.69
CA MET A 55 -4.87 11.26 -3.56
C MET A 55 -4.98 12.20 -4.76
N LYS A 56 -5.23 13.46 -4.48
CA LYS A 56 -5.31 14.52 -5.48
C LYS A 56 -4.14 15.47 -5.37
N VAL A 57 -3.59 15.85 -6.51
CA VAL A 57 -2.57 16.89 -6.65
C VAL A 57 -3.17 17.99 -7.51
N HIS A 58 -3.26 19.21 -6.98
CA HIS A 58 -3.95 20.34 -7.62
C HIS A 58 -5.35 19.97 -8.14
N GLY A 59 -6.10 19.20 -7.34
CA GLY A 59 -7.46 18.74 -7.64
C GLY A 59 -7.57 17.57 -8.61
N LYS A 60 -6.46 17.05 -9.16
CA LYS A 60 -6.44 15.91 -10.09
C LYS A 60 -6.07 14.62 -9.37
N SER A 61 -6.92 13.60 -9.46
CA SER A 61 -6.68 12.29 -8.85
C SER A 61 -5.53 11.55 -9.53
N ILE A 62 -4.61 11.01 -8.72
CA ILE A 62 -3.49 10.17 -9.15
C ILE A 62 -3.64 8.70 -8.75
N LEU A 63 -4.70 8.35 -8.01
CA LEU A 63 -5.08 6.98 -7.67
C LEU A 63 -6.38 6.59 -8.38
N THR A 64 -6.54 5.30 -8.69
CA THR A 64 -7.78 4.77 -9.31
C THR A 64 -8.53 3.82 -8.37
N ASN A 65 -7.84 3.02 -7.57
CA ASN A 65 -8.41 1.99 -6.70
C ASN A 65 -8.03 2.17 -5.24
N GLY A 66 -7.69 3.41 -4.82
CA GLY A 66 -7.25 3.66 -3.46
C GLY A 66 -5.91 3.00 -3.13
N ILE A 67 -5.77 2.61 -1.85
CA ILE A 67 -4.55 1.97 -1.30
C ILE A 67 -4.98 0.68 -0.56
N PRO A 68 -5.43 -0.36 -1.26
CA PRO A 68 -5.88 -1.60 -0.63
C PRO A 68 -4.77 -2.27 0.19
N PHE A 69 -5.07 -2.67 1.43
CA PHE A 69 -4.16 -3.42 2.29
C PHE A 69 -4.39 -4.93 2.14
N LEU A 70 -3.37 -5.63 1.71
CA LEU A 70 -3.37 -7.06 1.44
C LEU A 70 -2.73 -7.80 2.62
N ALA A 71 -3.54 -8.27 3.55
CA ALA A 71 -3.07 -8.94 4.76
C ALA A 71 -4.08 -10.00 5.24
N PRO A 72 -3.57 -11.05 5.89
CA PRO A 72 -2.20 -11.37 6.31
C PRO A 72 -1.22 -11.75 5.18
N TRP A 73 -1.72 -12.06 3.98
CA TRP A 73 -0.88 -12.33 2.79
C TRP A 73 -1.28 -11.43 1.62
N ALA A 74 -0.29 -11.03 0.84
CA ALA A 74 -0.48 -10.33 -0.41
C ALA A 74 -0.52 -11.33 -1.58
N ASN A 75 -1.22 -10.93 -2.65
CA ASN A 75 -1.37 -11.72 -3.86
C ASN A 75 -1.94 -13.13 -3.59
N ARG A 76 -1.48 -14.19 -4.28
CA ARG A 76 -2.07 -15.54 -4.31
C ARG A 76 -1.31 -16.53 -3.46
N LEU A 77 -2.05 -17.50 -2.88
CA LEU A 77 -1.51 -18.76 -2.38
C LEU A 77 -1.88 -19.88 -3.35
N GLY A 78 -1.00 -20.86 -3.51
CA GLY A 78 -1.19 -21.93 -4.49
C GLY A 78 -2.33 -22.89 -4.18
N GLU A 79 -2.61 -23.09 -2.88
CA GLU A 79 -3.57 -24.07 -2.39
C GLU A 79 -4.50 -23.44 -1.33
N MET A 80 -5.57 -24.16 -0.98
CA MET A 80 -6.50 -23.76 0.09
C MET A 80 -5.92 -24.00 1.50
N GLU A 81 -4.60 -23.78 1.61
CA GLU A 81 -3.81 -23.94 2.82
C GLU A 81 -2.52 -23.12 2.73
N PHE A 82 -1.90 -22.94 3.85
CA PHE A 82 -0.53 -22.38 3.91
C PHE A 82 0.29 -23.08 5.00
N TRP A 83 1.61 -22.95 4.88
CA TRP A 83 2.57 -23.49 5.84
C TRP A 83 3.27 -22.38 6.61
N ALA A 84 3.39 -22.58 7.92
CA ALA A 84 4.19 -21.71 8.78
C ALA A 84 4.73 -22.50 9.97
N ASN A 85 5.97 -22.24 10.40
CA ASN A 85 6.60 -22.91 11.53
C ASN A 85 6.61 -24.45 11.42
N GLY A 86 6.71 -24.99 10.19
CA GLY A 86 6.67 -26.42 9.94
C GLY A 86 5.30 -27.10 10.07
N LYS A 87 4.23 -26.30 10.21
CA LYS A 87 2.86 -26.77 10.35
C LYS A 87 2.00 -26.29 9.19
N GLU A 88 1.09 -27.14 8.74
CA GLU A 88 0.05 -26.85 7.76
C GLU A 88 -1.16 -26.19 8.42
N TYR A 89 -1.74 -25.20 7.73
CA TYR A 89 -2.92 -24.46 8.14
C TYR A 89 -3.93 -24.43 6.98
N PRO A 90 -4.91 -25.35 6.95
CA PRO A 90 -5.97 -25.31 5.94
C PRO A 90 -6.94 -24.16 6.21
N PHE A 91 -7.40 -23.52 5.13
CA PHE A 91 -8.48 -22.55 5.24
C PHE A 91 -9.83 -23.24 5.40
N ASN A 92 -10.71 -22.64 6.20
CA ASN A 92 -12.08 -23.09 6.34
C ASN A 92 -12.97 -22.43 5.26
N PRO A 93 -13.36 -23.15 4.19
CA PRO A 93 -14.15 -22.57 3.11
C PRO A 93 -15.57 -22.16 3.54
N ASN A 94 -16.09 -22.73 4.64
CA ASN A 94 -17.44 -22.45 5.12
C ASN A 94 -17.61 -21.04 5.70
N LEU A 95 -16.50 -20.36 6.05
CA LEU A 95 -16.53 -18.96 6.49
C LEU A 95 -16.74 -17.97 5.32
N GLY A 96 -16.47 -18.38 4.08
CA GLY A 96 -16.69 -17.56 2.89
C GLY A 96 -15.81 -16.30 2.78
N ASN A 97 -14.84 -16.13 3.68
CA ASN A 97 -13.97 -14.96 3.75
C ASN A 97 -12.61 -15.16 3.09
N VAL A 98 -12.37 -16.32 2.48
CA VAL A 98 -11.20 -16.65 1.66
C VAL A 98 -11.64 -16.97 0.25
N ARG A 99 -11.01 -16.38 -0.75
CA ARG A 99 -11.29 -16.69 -2.15
C ARG A 99 -10.87 -18.12 -2.49
N SER A 100 -11.71 -18.83 -3.24
CA SER A 100 -11.48 -20.20 -3.66
C SER A 100 -11.55 -20.29 -5.18
N PRO A 101 -10.80 -21.17 -5.87
CA PRO A 101 -9.85 -22.16 -5.33
C PRO A 101 -8.44 -21.60 -5.06
N VAL A 102 -8.17 -20.34 -5.40
CA VAL A 102 -6.87 -19.70 -5.20
C VAL A 102 -7.04 -18.55 -4.21
N PRO A 103 -6.66 -18.73 -2.93
CA PRO A 103 -6.73 -17.67 -1.93
C PRO A 103 -5.90 -16.46 -2.37
N SER A 104 -6.50 -15.27 -2.37
CA SER A 104 -5.81 -14.06 -2.80
C SER A 104 -6.16 -12.84 -1.96
N HIS A 105 -5.15 -11.98 -1.74
CA HIS A 105 -5.26 -10.66 -1.13
C HIS A 105 -5.68 -10.66 0.35
N GLY A 106 -5.47 -11.78 1.05
CA GLY A 106 -5.72 -11.87 2.49
C GLY A 106 -7.19 -11.73 2.87
N LEU A 107 -7.43 -11.18 4.06
CA LEU A 107 -8.72 -11.11 4.71
C LEU A 107 -9.19 -9.67 4.98
N LEU A 108 -8.29 -8.67 4.82
CA LEU A 108 -8.51 -7.33 5.39
C LEU A 108 -8.79 -6.23 4.35
N MET A 109 -8.70 -6.51 3.07
CA MET A 109 -8.86 -5.52 2.02
C MET A 109 -10.17 -4.72 2.12
N SER A 110 -11.30 -5.40 2.38
CA SER A 110 -12.62 -4.79 2.52
C SER A 110 -13.13 -4.80 3.97
N SER A 111 -12.25 -5.00 4.95
CA SER A 111 -12.64 -5.09 6.36
C SER A 111 -13.05 -3.72 6.91
N GLU A 112 -14.19 -3.70 7.61
CA GLU A 112 -14.70 -2.54 8.36
C GLU A 112 -14.28 -2.55 9.85
N LEU A 113 -13.45 -3.50 10.25
CA LEU A 113 -13.04 -3.71 11.63
C LEU A 113 -11.98 -2.72 12.13
N TRP A 114 -11.53 -1.83 11.26
CA TRP A 114 -10.55 -0.80 11.58
C TRP A 114 -11.14 0.28 12.47
N ARG A 115 -10.41 0.64 13.53
CA ARG A 115 -10.75 1.77 14.40
C ARG A 115 -9.77 2.91 14.17
N ILE A 116 -10.26 4.12 13.95
CA ILE A 116 -9.43 5.33 13.98
C ILE A 116 -9.01 5.56 15.43
N THR A 117 -7.71 5.65 15.66
CA THR A 117 -7.12 5.92 16.98
C THR A 117 -6.59 7.34 17.11
N GLU A 118 -6.23 7.96 15.97
CA GLU A 118 -5.73 9.33 15.95
C GLU A 118 -6.06 10.01 14.60
N VAL A 119 -6.44 11.30 14.66
CA VAL A 119 -6.52 12.21 13.51
C VAL A 119 -5.93 13.53 13.99
N ALA A 120 -4.78 13.93 13.45
CA ALA A 120 -4.10 15.13 13.90
C ALA A 120 -3.33 15.82 12.77
N ALA A 121 -3.10 17.13 12.96
CA ALA A 121 -2.21 17.92 12.13
C ALA A 121 -1.40 18.88 12.98
N ASP A 122 -0.16 19.13 12.56
CA ASP A 122 0.74 20.10 13.18
C ASP A 122 1.36 21.05 12.12
N ALA A 123 2.42 21.75 12.45
CA ALA A 123 3.13 22.64 11.53
C ALA A 123 3.82 21.89 10.37
N ASN A 124 4.06 20.57 10.49
CA ASN A 124 4.92 19.79 9.59
C ASN A 124 4.18 18.70 8.83
N SER A 125 2.98 18.29 9.28
CA SER A 125 2.24 17.17 8.67
C SER A 125 0.79 17.11 9.11
N ALA A 126 0.00 16.33 8.35
CA ALA A 126 -1.33 15.82 8.73
C ALA A 126 -1.30 14.30 8.72
N HIS A 127 -1.97 13.64 9.68
CA HIS A 127 -2.01 12.19 9.70
C HIS A 127 -3.31 11.61 10.27
N VAL A 128 -3.54 10.35 9.95
CA VAL A 128 -4.54 9.49 10.59
C VAL A 128 -3.91 8.14 10.90
N THR A 129 -4.15 7.64 12.10
CA THR A 129 -3.76 6.30 12.53
C THR A 129 -4.99 5.43 12.75
N ARG A 130 -4.94 4.20 12.24
CA ARG A 130 -5.98 3.18 12.39
C ARG A 130 -5.38 1.92 12.97
N LYS A 131 -6.15 1.24 13.82
CA LYS A 131 -5.74 0.00 14.47
C LYS A 131 -6.78 -1.10 14.24
N LEU A 132 -6.30 -2.33 14.07
CA LEU A 132 -7.10 -3.55 14.04
C LEU A 132 -6.43 -4.59 14.95
N GLU A 133 -7.14 -5.03 15.99
CA GLU A 133 -6.72 -6.10 16.89
C GLU A 133 -7.23 -7.43 16.32
N PHE A 134 -6.46 -8.05 15.43
CA PHE A 134 -6.84 -9.22 14.66
C PHE A 134 -7.29 -10.39 15.54
N TRP A 135 -6.63 -10.58 16.67
CA TRP A 135 -6.91 -11.64 17.64
C TRP A 135 -8.31 -11.59 18.26
N ARG A 136 -9.01 -10.46 18.18
CA ARG A 136 -10.37 -10.31 18.70
C ARG A 136 -11.45 -10.93 17.82
N TYR A 137 -11.11 -11.31 16.60
CA TYR A 137 -12.09 -11.75 15.61
C TYR A 137 -11.93 -13.24 15.30
N PRO A 138 -12.84 -14.11 15.85
CA PRO A 138 -12.75 -15.57 15.71
C PRO A 138 -12.67 -16.05 14.27
N ASP A 139 -13.43 -15.44 13.35
CA ASP A 139 -13.45 -15.83 11.94
C ASP A 139 -12.13 -15.51 11.22
N LEU A 140 -11.45 -14.44 11.62
CA LEU A 140 -10.11 -14.12 11.12
C LEU A 140 -9.09 -15.08 11.72
N MET A 141 -9.15 -15.33 13.04
CA MET A 141 -8.26 -16.26 13.74
C MET A 141 -8.42 -17.71 13.27
N ALA A 142 -9.61 -18.11 12.82
CA ALA A 142 -9.83 -19.43 12.25
C ALA A 142 -9.12 -19.64 10.92
N GLN A 143 -8.89 -18.55 10.16
CA GLN A 143 -8.15 -18.59 8.89
C GLN A 143 -6.65 -18.32 9.05
N TRP A 144 -6.28 -17.48 10.02
CA TRP A 144 -4.89 -17.11 10.28
C TRP A 144 -4.62 -17.11 11.78
N PRO A 145 -4.24 -18.26 12.38
CA PRO A 145 -4.23 -18.47 13.83
C PRO A 145 -2.98 -17.90 14.53
N PHE A 146 -2.57 -16.69 14.14
CA PHE A 146 -1.52 -15.93 14.80
C PHE A 146 -2.15 -14.69 15.44
N ALA A 147 -2.12 -14.60 16.77
CA ALA A 147 -2.64 -13.44 17.48
C ALA A 147 -1.73 -12.23 17.24
N HIS A 148 -2.26 -11.18 16.61
CA HIS A 148 -1.50 -9.98 16.29
C HIS A 148 -2.39 -8.75 16.18
N GLU A 149 -1.74 -7.60 16.08
CA GLU A 149 -2.37 -6.30 15.86
C GLU A 149 -1.74 -5.61 14.67
N TYR A 150 -2.56 -4.93 13.88
CA TYR A 150 -2.13 -4.00 12.85
C TYR A 150 -2.36 -2.57 13.30
N GLU A 151 -1.39 -1.71 13.04
CA GLU A 151 -1.55 -0.26 13.07
C GLU A 151 -1.08 0.31 11.74
N ILE A 152 -1.93 1.15 11.10
CA ILE A 152 -1.60 1.80 9.83
C ILE A 152 -1.75 3.30 10.02
N THR A 153 -0.65 4.02 9.77
CA THR A 153 -0.62 5.48 9.76
C THR A 153 -0.45 5.99 8.34
N HIS A 154 -1.38 6.84 7.89
CA HIS A 154 -1.24 7.64 6.69
C HIS A 154 -0.81 9.04 7.11
N ARG A 155 0.35 9.49 6.63
CA ARG A 155 0.93 10.78 6.98
C ARG A 155 1.26 11.58 5.71
N LEU A 156 0.70 12.78 5.59
CA LEU A 156 0.95 13.71 4.49
C LEU A 156 1.91 14.80 4.98
N ALA A 157 3.05 14.94 4.31
CA ALA A 157 4.05 15.95 4.60
C ALA A 157 4.84 16.34 3.34
N GLY A 158 4.95 17.63 3.03
CA GLY A 158 5.68 18.15 1.86
C GLY A 158 5.21 17.55 0.54
N GLY A 159 3.91 17.35 0.37
CA GLY A 159 3.31 16.76 -0.83
C GLY A 159 3.52 15.25 -0.98
N VAL A 160 4.10 14.59 0.01
CA VAL A 160 4.37 13.15 0.02
C VAL A 160 3.45 12.45 1.01
N LEU A 161 2.75 11.42 0.56
CA LEU A 161 1.98 10.52 1.42
C LEU A 161 2.85 9.33 1.85
N GLU A 162 3.11 9.20 3.14
CA GLU A 162 3.65 8.01 3.76
C GLU A 162 2.52 7.08 4.22
N VAL A 163 2.62 5.80 3.92
CA VAL A 163 1.79 4.73 4.46
C VAL A 163 2.68 3.81 5.27
N LYS A 164 2.58 3.90 6.60
CA LYS A 164 3.35 3.08 7.53
C LYS A 164 2.46 2.01 8.13
N VAL A 165 2.88 0.75 8.06
CA VAL A 165 2.24 -0.37 8.74
C VAL A 165 3.13 -0.91 9.85
N THR A 166 2.53 -1.14 10.99
CA THR A 166 3.15 -1.80 12.14
C THR A 166 2.35 -3.05 12.47
N VAL A 167 3.04 -4.17 12.62
CA VAL A 167 2.47 -5.47 12.98
C VAL A 167 3.08 -5.88 14.31
N THR A 168 2.25 -6.02 15.35
CA THR A 168 2.70 -6.49 16.67
C THR A 168 2.21 -7.92 16.88
N ASN A 169 3.14 -8.86 17.01
CA ASN A 169 2.82 -10.23 17.35
C ASN A 169 2.52 -10.35 18.86
N VAL A 170 1.27 -10.54 19.22
CA VAL A 170 0.84 -10.75 20.62
C VAL A 170 0.60 -12.23 20.93
N GLY A 171 0.90 -13.13 19.98
CA GLY A 171 0.82 -14.58 20.13
C GLY A 171 2.09 -15.20 20.71
N ALA A 172 2.06 -16.54 20.82
CA ALA A 172 3.16 -17.34 21.37
C ALA A 172 4.16 -17.85 20.31
N ASP A 173 3.75 -17.87 19.03
CA ASP A 173 4.57 -18.40 17.93
C ASP A 173 5.08 -17.29 17.02
N PRO A 174 6.24 -17.46 16.36
CA PRO A 174 6.67 -16.55 15.30
C PRO A 174 5.62 -16.48 14.20
N MET A 175 5.25 -15.26 13.79
CA MET A 175 4.26 -15.02 12.74
C MET A 175 4.95 -14.67 11.42
N PRO A 176 4.68 -15.36 10.31
CA PRO A 176 5.25 -15.00 9.01
C PRO A 176 4.67 -13.67 8.50
N ILE A 177 5.46 -12.91 7.77
CA ILE A 177 5.09 -11.65 7.15
C ILE A 177 5.06 -11.82 5.63
N SER A 178 3.85 -11.76 5.07
CA SER A 178 3.60 -11.88 3.63
C SER A 178 2.62 -10.81 3.11
N LEU A 179 2.46 -9.73 3.86
CA LEU A 179 1.55 -8.62 3.54
C LEU A 179 2.05 -7.71 2.42
N GLY A 180 1.17 -6.87 1.91
CA GLY A 180 1.48 -5.83 0.94
C GLY A 180 0.34 -4.82 0.78
N PHE A 181 0.49 -3.95 -0.20
CA PHE A 181 -0.53 -2.99 -0.62
C PHE A 181 -0.73 -3.05 -2.13
N HIS A 182 -1.90 -2.64 -2.61
CA HIS A 182 -2.26 -2.72 -4.03
C HIS A 182 -2.71 -1.34 -4.59
N PRO A 183 -1.92 -0.28 -4.41
CA PRO A 183 -2.26 1.00 -5.01
C PRO A 183 -2.13 0.95 -6.54
N CYS A 184 -3.12 1.54 -7.23
CA CYS A 184 -3.09 1.70 -8.67
C CYS A 184 -3.05 3.17 -9.03
N TYR A 185 -2.10 3.54 -9.85
CA TYR A 185 -1.75 4.92 -10.19
C TYR A 185 -2.23 5.29 -11.58
N ARG A 186 -2.42 6.60 -11.79
CA ARG A 186 -2.69 7.19 -13.10
C ARG A 186 -1.95 8.52 -13.26
N ILE A 187 -1.63 8.87 -14.48
CA ILE A 187 -1.18 10.22 -14.86
C ILE A 187 -2.40 10.95 -15.41
N PRO A 188 -2.92 11.98 -14.72
CA PRO A 188 -4.09 12.71 -15.18
C PRO A 188 -3.87 13.36 -16.55
N ASP A 189 -4.91 13.35 -17.41
CA ASP A 189 -4.94 13.96 -18.73
C ASP A 189 -3.92 13.40 -19.74
N VAL A 190 -3.41 12.21 -19.50
CA VAL A 190 -2.48 11.51 -20.39
C VAL A 190 -2.93 10.06 -20.54
N SER A 191 -3.05 9.57 -21.78
CA SER A 191 -3.39 8.17 -22.04
C SER A 191 -2.29 7.22 -21.53
N ARG A 192 -2.70 6.08 -20.95
CA ARG A 192 -1.78 5.02 -20.52
C ARG A 192 -0.80 4.56 -21.61
N ASP A 193 -1.25 4.59 -22.87
CA ASP A 193 -0.41 4.23 -24.01
C ASP A 193 0.84 5.11 -24.19
N GLU A 194 0.87 6.26 -23.53
CA GLU A 194 2.00 7.19 -23.55
C GLU A 194 2.90 7.05 -22.32
N TRP A 195 2.55 6.16 -21.36
CA TRP A 195 3.32 6.05 -20.12
C TRP A 195 4.53 5.14 -20.28
N GLY A 196 5.64 5.55 -19.66
CA GLY A 196 6.81 4.74 -19.40
C GLY A 196 6.82 4.33 -17.92
N LEU A 197 6.96 3.03 -17.64
CA LEU A 197 7.19 2.51 -16.30
C LEU A 197 8.69 2.37 -16.05
N HIS A 198 9.17 3.02 -15.01
CA HIS A 198 10.53 2.84 -14.51
C HIS A 198 10.52 1.84 -13.35
N LEU A 199 11.14 0.70 -13.58
CA LEU A 199 11.21 -0.41 -12.64
C LEU A 199 12.65 -0.92 -12.54
N PRO A 200 13.47 -0.35 -11.66
CA PRO A 200 14.85 -0.76 -11.47
C PRO A 200 14.93 -2.05 -10.63
N ALA A 201 14.61 -3.17 -11.24
CA ALA A 201 14.63 -4.51 -10.65
C ALA A 201 15.40 -5.47 -11.55
N ARG A 202 16.19 -6.35 -10.97
CA ARG A 202 17.07 -7.27 -11.71
C ARG A 202 16.44 -8.62 -11.98
N THR A 203 15.44 -9.01 -11.20
CA THR A 203 14.91 -10.37 -11.20
C THR A 203 13.39 -10.36 -11.30
N MET A 204 12.83 -11.26 -12.10
CA MET A 204 11.41 -11.53 -12.24
C MET A 204 11.06 -12.84 -11.54
N VAL A 205 9.94 -12.88 -10.87
CA VAL A 205 9.34 -14.09 -10.28
C VAL A 205 8.63 -14.87 -11.38
N VAL A 206 8.91 -16.17 -11.49
CA VAL A 206 8.23 -17.07 -12.45
C VAL A 206 6.94 -17.59 -11.80
N THR A 207 5.84 -17.54 -12.56
CA THR A 207 4.53 -18.04 -12.12
C THR A 207 4.02 -19.15 -13.02
N ASP A 208 3.12 -19.99 -12.50
CA ASP A 208 2.32 -20.93 -13.28
C ASP A 208 1.15 -20.24 -14.02
N ASP A 209 0.31 -21.01 -14.71
CA ASP A 209 -0.87 -20.51 -15.44
C ASP A 209 -1.95 -19.91 -14.52
N ARG A 210 -1.90 -20.18 -13.20
CA ARG A 210 -2.76 -19.60 -12.17
C ARG A 210 -2.18 -18.29 -11.61
N LEU A 211 -1.05 -17.84 -12.12
CA LEU A 211 -0.26 -16.71 -11.63
C LEU A 211 0.25 -16.93 -10.20
N VAL A 212 0.49 -18.18 -9.84
CA VAL A 212 1.09 -18.58 -8.55
C VAL A 212 2.58 -18.80 -8.75
N ALA A 213 3.42 -18.21 -7.90
CA ALA A 213 4.87 -18.35 -8.01
C ALA A 213 5.32 -19.80 -7.83
N THR A 214 6.24 -20.25 -8.70
CA THR A 214 6.80 -21.62 -8.70
C THR A 214 8.02 -21.77 -7.79
N GLY A 215 8.58 -20.65 -7.33
CA GLY A 215 9.86 -20.57 -6.64
C GLY A 215 11.05 -20.46 -7.60
N GLU A 216 10.78 -20.36 -8.91
CA GLU A 216 11.80 -20.05 -9.91
C GLU A 216 11.89 -18.54 -10.14
N PHE A 217 13.09 -18.11 -10.51
CA PHE A 217 13.40 -16.72 -10.82
C PHE A 217 14.13 -16.62 -12.15
N LYS A 218 13.93 -15.54 -12.88
CA LYS A 218 14.66 -15.25 -14.12
C LYS A 218 15.14 -13.81 -14.15
N ALA A 219 16.20 -13.55 -14.93
CA ALA A 219 16.69 -12.19 -15.11
C ALA A 219 15.59 -11.30 -15.73
N ASN A 220 15.45 -10.09 -15.22
CA ASN A 220 14.61 -9.07 -15.82
C ASN A 220 15.31 -8.52 -17.06
N SER A 221 14.75 -8.80 -18.24
CA SER A 221 15.24 -8.31 -19.54
C SER A 221 14.32 -7.26 -20.17
N LEU A 222 13.33 -6.78 -19.42
CA LEU A 222 12.43 -5.72 -19.91
C LEU A 222 13.20 -4.39 -20.04
N PRO A 223 12.85 -3.56 -21.02
CA PRO A 223 13.44 -2.23 -21.12
C PRO A 223 13.07 -1.36 -19.90
N ASN A 224 13.93 -0.40 -19.56
CA ASN A 224 13.66 0.58 -18.51
C ASN A 224 14.00 1.98 -19.03
N PRO A 225 12.99 2.87 -19.29
CA PRO A 225 11.56 2.70 -19.06
C PRO A 225 10.88 1.65 -19.94
N LEU A 226 9.86 0.97 -19.37
CA LEU A 226 9.00 0.02 -20.06
C LEU A 226 7.80 0.75 -20.67
N PRO A 227 7.60 0.74 -22.00
CA PRO A 227 6.42 1.33 -22.62
C PRO A 227 5.17 0.51 -22.27
N LEU A 228 4.19 1.11 -21.57
CA LEU A 228 2.98 0.38 -21.15
C LEU A 228 2.03 0.06 -22.32
N LYS A 229 2.13 0.78 -23.44
CA LYS A 229 1.36 0.49 -24.66
C LYS A 229 1.51 -0.94 -25.17
N THR A 230 2.71 -1.50 -25.06
CA THR A 230 3.08 -2.79 -25.69
C THR A 230 3.28 -3.91 -24.66
N HIS A 231 3.04 -3.64 -23.38
CA HIS A 231 3.24 -4.61 -22.31
C HIS A 231 2.00 -4.71 -21.43
N ASN A 232 1.77 -5.92 -20.92
CA ASN A 232 0.74 -6.22 -19.96
C ASN A 232 1.37 -7.11 -18.88
N LEU A 233 1.37 -6.65 -17.65
CA LEU A 233 2.03 -7.33 -16.55
C LEU A 233 1.03 -7.76 -15.47
N ASP A 234 1.26 -8.93 -14.90
CA ASP A 234 0.82 -9.37 -13.57
C ASP A 234 2.01 -10.15 -13.00
N THR A 235 3.07 -9.42 -12.64
CA THR A 235 4.39 -10.01 -12.40
C THR A 235 5.07 -9.39 -11.20
N GLY A 236 5.61 -10.23 -10.31
CA GLY A 236 6.47 -9.82 -9.21
C GLY A 236 7.92 -9.65 -9.65
N PHE A 237 8.55 -8.59 -9.16
CA PHE A 237 9.97 -8.28 -9.40
C PHE A 237 10.69 -8.17 -8.07
N THR A 238 11.91 -8.72 -8.00
CA THR A 238 12.79 -8.72 -6.83
C THR A 238 14.16 -8.13 -7.19
N ASP A 239 15.08 -8.10 -6.22
CA ASP A 239 16.40 -7.49 -6.38
C ASP A 239 16.27 -6.05 -6.86
N LEU A 240 15.39 -5.30 -6.17
CA LEU A 240 15.14 -3.90 -6.45
C LEU A 240 16.41 -3.08 -6.19
N GLU A 241 16.77 -2.21 -7.10
CA GLU A 241 17.85 -1.26 -6.88
C GLU A 241 17.40 -0.23 -5.83
N ARG A 242 18.29 0.06 -4.89
CA ARG A 242 17.98 0.91 -3.74
C ARG A 242 18.94 2.07 -3.66
N ASP A 243 18.42 3.19 -3.18
CA ASP A 243 19.21 4.37 -2.86
C ASP A 243 20.05 4.18 -1.56
N ALA A 244 20.76 5.22 -1.16
CA ALA A 244 21.60 5.19 0.04
C ALA A 244 20.81 4.97 1.35
N ASP A 245 19.51 5.30 1.37
CA ASP A 245 18.62 5.08 2.49
C ASP A 245 17.94 3.68 2.45
N GLY A 246 18.30 2.84 1.49
CA GLY A 246 17.75 1.52 1.28
C GLY A 246 16.36 1.51 0.63
N LYS A 247 15.92 2.63 0.06
CA LYS A 247 14.62 2.75 -0.58
C LYS A 247 14.70 2.40 -2.06
N ALA A 248 13.67 1.70 -2.57
CA ALA A 248 13.52 1.43 -3.99
C ALA A 248 12.48 2.37 -4.60
N HIS A 249 12.75 2.87 -5.79
CA HIS A 249 11.94 3.86 -6.49
C HIS A 249 11.35 3.24 -7.75
N VAL A 250 10.01 3.20 -7.83
CA VAL A 250 9.26 2.68 -8.99
C VAL A 250 8.26 3.75 -9.41
N TRP A 251 8.22 4.12 -10.70
CA TRP A 251 7.34 5.21 -11.12
C TRP A 251 6.84 5.05 -12.55
N ILE A 252 5.72 5.69 -12.82
CA ILE A 252 5.22 5.95 -14.16
C ILE A 252 5.46 7.41 -14.52
N GLU A 253 5.81 7.67 -15.78
CA GLU A 253 5.99 9.03 -16.28
C GLU A 253 5.50 9.20 -17.71
N SER A 254 5.06 10.40 -18.04
CA SER A 254 4.73 10.85 -19.39
C SER A 254 4.55 12.37 -19.43
N ALA A 255 4.93 13.00 -20.52
CA ALA A 255 4.71 14.43 -20.79
C ALA A 255 5.16 15.36 -19.65
N GLY A 256 6.28 15.05 -18.98
CA GLY A 256 6.81 15.80 -17.85
C GLY A 256 6.10 15.59 -16.51
N LYS A 257 5.10 14.71 -16.48
CA LYS A 257 4.38 14.28 -15.27
C LYS A 257 4.95 12.97 -14.76
N LYS A 258 5.00 12.81 -13.44
CA LYS A 258 5.52 11.61 -12.77
C LYS A 258 4.63 11.26 -11.58
N VAL A 259 4.32 9.97 -11.41
CA VAL A 259 3.74 9.40 -10.18
C VAL A 259 4.62 8.26 -9.72
N GLU A 260 5.07 8.33 -8.47
CA GLU A 260 6.11 7.47 -7.92
C GLU A 260 5.67 6.79 -6.64
N ALA A 261 5.95 5.48 -6.55
CA ALA A 261 5.92 4.69 -5.34
C ALA A 261 7.35 4.43 -4.86
N ILE A 262 7.63 4.73 -3.59
CA ILE A 262 8.94 4.54 -2.97
C ILE A 262 8.78 3.48 -1.89
N PHE A 263 9.57 2.41 -1.95
CA PHE A 263 9.46 1.27 -1.06
C PHE A 263 10.55 1.29 0.00
N GLY A 264 10.17 1.11 1.26
CA GLY A 264 11.13 0.87 2.32
C GLY A 264 11.83 -0.50 2.18
N PRO A 265 12.92 -0.71 2.91
CA PRO A 265 13.81 -1.86 2.70
C PRO A 265 13.17 -3.23 2.91
N LYS A 266 12.13 -3.35 3.73
CA LYS A 266 11.45 -4.63 3.99
C LYS A 266 10.40 -5.00 2.94
N TYR A 267 10.00 -4.08 2.06
CA TYR A 267 9.26 -4.44 0.85
C TYR A 267 10.23 -4.97 -0.19
N ALA A 268 10.38 -6.29 -0.23
CA ALA A 268 11.35 -6.98 -1.07
C ALA A 268 10.89 -7.13 -2.52
N VAL A 269 9.60 -6.90 -2.78
CA VAL A 269 8.94 -7.17 -4.08
C VAL A 269 8.17 -5.95 -4.55
N ALA A 270 8.34 -5.61 -5.82
CA ALA A 270 7.41 -4.78 -6.58
C ALA A 270 6.56 -5.69 -7.46
N LEU A 271 5.28 -5.84 -7.16
CA LEU A 271 4.37 -6.49 -8.09
C LEU A 271 3.78 -5.40 -8.99
N ILE A 272 3.90 -5.63 -10.29
CA ILE A 272 3.33 -4.74 -11.31
C ILE A 272 2.10 -5.43 -11.89
N PHE A 273 0.94 -4.79 -11.73
CA PHE A 273 -0.30 -5.23 -12.34
C PHE A 273 -0.77 -4.17 -13.32
N ASP A 274 -0.67 -4.51 -14.58
CA ASP A 274 -0.97 -3.63 -15.71
C ASP A 274 -1.68 -4.44 -16.81
N PRO A 275 -2.92 -4.90 -16.54
CA PRO A 275 -3.65 -5.74 -17.47
C PRO A 275 -4.17 -4.94 -18.66
N PRO A 276 -4.39 -5.60 -19.81
CA PRO A 276 -5.00 -4.97 -20.98
C PRO A 276 -6.38 -4.42 -20.63
N ALA A 277 -6.77 -3.33 -21.29
CA ALA A 277 -8.13 -2.85 -21.20
C ALA A 277 -9.10 -3.89 -21.82
N PRO A 278 -10.30 -4.08 -21.23
CA PRO A 278 -11.34 -4.84 -21.89
C PRO A 278 -11.66 -4.26 -23.27
N ALA A 279 -12.08 -5.10 -24.21
CA ALA A 279 -12.41 -4.66 -25.58
C ALA A 279 -13.39 -3.47 -25.58
N GLY A 280 -13.01 -2.39 -26.24
CA GLY A 280 -13.81 -1.17 -26.35
C GLY A 280 -13.79 -0.24 -25.10
N GLN A 281 -12.89 -0.51 -24.14
CA GLN A 281 -12.70 0.33 -22.95
C GLN A 281 -11.27 0.85 -22.88
N THR A 282 -11.07 1.97 -22.18
CA THR A 282 -9.75 2.44 -21.74
C THR A 282 -9.51 2.02 -20.31
N ARG A 283 -8.27 1.70 -19.97
CA ARG A 283 -7.84 1.40 -18.62
C ARG A 283 -6.59 2.23 -18.29
N ASP A 284 -6.80 3.45 -17.87
CA ASP A 284 -5.74 4.39 -17.54
C ASP A 284 -5.26 4.17 -16.12
N MET A 285 -4.59 3.04 -15.87
CA MET A 285 -3.99 2.71 -14.59
C MET A 285 -2.80 1.76 -14.74
N ALA A 286 -1.88 1.82 -13.79
CA ALA A 286 -0.86 0.82 -13.52
C ALA A 286 -0.72 0.66 -12.00
N CYS A 287 -0.82 -0.58 -11.50
CA CYS A 287 -0.63 -0.84 -10.08
C CYS A 287 0.84 -1.15 -9.82
N ILE A 288 1.41 -0.50 -8.82
CA ILE A 288 2.79 -0.69 -8.36
C ILE A 288 2.68 -1.06 -6.88
N GLU A 289 2.80 -2.34 -6.58
CA GLU A 289 2.42 -2.93 -5.31
C GLU A 289 3.65 -3.23 -4.45
N PRO A 290 3.86 -2.53 -3.31
CA PRO A 290 4.87 -2.91 -2.35
C PRO A 290 4.43 -4.19 -1.61
N MET A 291 5.22 -5.27 -1.71
CA MET A 291 4.97 -6.51 -1.01
C MET A 291 6.19 -6.95 -0.18
N ALA A 292 5.92 -7.46 1.03
CA ALA A 292 6.97 -7.98 1.91
C ALA A 292 7.57 -9.30 1.43
N ALA A 293 6.82 -10.07 0.64
CA ALA A 293 7.23 -11.36 0.11
C ALA A 293 6.64 -11.59 -1.29
N ILE A 294 7.18 -12.57 -2.02
CA ILE A 294 6.62 -12.99 -3.32
C ILE A 294 5.26 -13.67 -3.14
N THR A 295 4.50 -13.76 -4.23
CA THR A 295 3.29 -14.60 -4.29
C THR A 295 3.63 -16.04 -3.81
N ASN A 296 2.73 -16.69 -3.09
CA ASN A 296 2.89 -18.06 -2.55
C ASN A 296 4.10 -18.26 -1.61
N ALA A 297 4.64 -17.20 -1.05
CA ALA A 297 5.88 -17.23 -0.26
C ALA A 297 5.84 -18.21 0.92
N LEU A 298 4.69 -18.36 1.57
CA LEU A 298 4.50 -19.25 2.72
C LEU A 298 4.77 -20.71 2.36
N ASN A 299 4.11 -21.19 1.28
CA ASN A 299 4.25 -22.56 0.80
C ASN A 299 5.63 -22.80 0.17
N LEU A 300 6.17 -21.80 -0.53
CA LEU A 300 7.51 -21.88 -1.10
C LEU A 300 8.61 -21.86 -0.04
N ASN A 301 8.41 -21.16 1.06
CA ASN A 301 9.33 -21.19 2.20
C ASN A 301 9.39 -22.60 2.82
N HIS A 302 8.23 -23.21 3.06
CA HIS A 302 8.13 -24.60 3.53
C HIS A 302 8.81 -25.59 2.57
N ALA A 303 8.64 -25.40 1.27
CA ALA A 303 9.25 -26.22 0.23
C ALA A 303 10.78 -25.95 0.04
N GLY A 304 11.38 -25.04 0.81
CA GLY A 304 12.78 -24.65 0.69
C GLY A 304 13.13 -23.83 -0.55
N LYS A 305 12.12 -23.33 -1.27
CA LYS A 305 12.29 -22.57 -2.52
C LYS A 305 12.31 -21.04 -2.32
N TYR A 306 11.92 -20.54 -1.14
CA TYR A 306 11.94 -19.12 -0.79
C TYR A 306 12.40 -18.91 0.66
N PRO A 307 13.71 -18.88 0.92
CA PRO A 307 14.25 -18.75 2.29
C PRO A 307 14.08 -17.36 2.90
N ASN A 308 13.78 -16.33 2.09
CA ASN A 308 13.76 -14.92 2.50
C ASN A 308 12.40 -14.48 3.10
N LEU A 309 11.53 -15.40 3.48
CA LEU A 309 10.28 -15.08 4.15
C LEU A 309 10.57 -14.44 5.51
N GLN A 310 10.09 -13.21 5.70
CA GLN A 310 10.22 -12.47 6.94
C GLN A 310 9.27 -13.04 8.01
N SER A 311 9.62 -12.86 9.27
CA SER A 311 8.75 -13.21 10.40
C SER A 311 8.90 -12.22 11.55
N VAL A 312 7.92 -12.20 12.44
CA VAL A 312 7.94 -11.40 13.67
C VAL A 312 7.82 -12.34 14.88
N ALA A 313 8.82 -12.29 15.77
CA ALA A 313 8.87 -13.12 16.96
C ALA A 313 7.74 -12.77 17.95
N PRO A 314 7.36 -13.67 18.87
CA PRO A 314 6.43 -13.38 19.96
C PRO A 314 6.82 -12.11 20.73
N GLY A 315 5.85 -11.22 20.96
CA GLY A 315 6.04 -9.94 21.62
C GLY A 315 6.81 -8.88 20.83
N ALA A 316 7.32 -9.21 19.65
CA ALA A 316 8.06 -8.27 18.79
C ALA A 316 7.13 -7.53 17.82
N THR A 317 7.71 -6.52 17.17
CA THR A 317 7.02 -5.66 16.20
C THR A 317 7.80 -5.63 14.89
N TRP A 318 7.09 -5.74 13.77
CA TRP A 318 7.57 -5.48 12.42
C TRP A 318 6.96 -4.17 11.93
N THR A 319 7.77 -3.27 11.40
CA THR A 319 7.30 -1.97 10.88
C THR A 319 7.95 -1.70 9.55
N GLU A 320 7.17 -1.20 8.59
CA GLU A 320 7.67 -0.73 7.29
C GLU A 320 6.77 0.38 6.73
N SER A 321 7.35 1.20 5.83
CA SER A 321 6.66 2.26 5.12
C SER A 321 6.85 2.17 3.61
N PHE A 322 5.87 2.68 2.88
CA PHE A 322 6.08 3.13 1.50
C PHE A 322 5.51 4.54 1.34
N TRP A 323 5.96 5.22 0.30
CA TRP A 323 5.57 6.61 0.05
C TRP A 323 5.03 6.77 -1.36
N ILE A 324 4.07 7.68 -1.51
CA ILE A 324 3.50 8.10 -2.80
C ILE A 324 3.79 9.58 -2.98
N ARG A 325 4.36 9.94 -4.13
CA ARG A 325 4.51 11.34 -4.54
C ARG A 325 4.25 11.52 -6.02
N ALA A 326 3.87 12.74 -6.39
CA ALA A 326 3.71 13.12 -7.79
C ALA A 326 4.40 14.45 -8.08
N GLY A 327 4.78 14.64 -9.32
CA GLY A 327 5.37 15.87 -9.82
C GLY A 327 4.88 16.20 -11.23
N GLY A 328 4.85 17.50 -11.56
CA GLY A 328 4.39 17.96 -12.87
C GLY A 328 2.88 17.85 -13.14
N ILE A 329 2.06 17.56 -12.12
CA ILE A 329 0.60 17.35 -12.23
C ILE A 329 -0.15 18.68 -12.18
#